data_2e53d2153f92b2cdc747274a218664bc
#
_entry.id   2e53d2153f92b2cdc747274a218664bc
#
_cell.length_a   1.000
_cell.length_b   1.000
_cell.length_c   1.000
_cell.angle_alpha   90.00
_cell.angle_beta   90.00
_cell.angle_gamma   90.00
#
_symmetry.space_group_name_H-M   'P 1'
#
loop_
_entity.id
_entity.type
_entity.pdbx_description
1 polymer ?
#
loop_
_entity_poly.entity_id
_entity_poly.type
_entity_poly.pdbx_seq_one_letter_code
_entity_poly.pdbx_strand_id
1 'polypeptide(L)'
;MSELKIARPDIEKVSCTPVVFENEESGLKLAGIIYKPRTMKEGDKLPAVVIGGPMLSVKELVQSLYAQLLAERGYITMVYDNSYVGSSEGNPRGLEDPEIKGSDIRSAVTYLAAQPYVNANRIAGIGVCGSGVHLPNGVRNDARVKAVVSIVPFTIMNTIVTATDEELLKQKEAYENGEEPARLDLVSGSELVDYYFNTDRGAAANMVNPVSWSQLAWHQFNPIETVKELKAPYLVITAENAFTRQGAEQMFANANEPKELYVVKGAKHSDLYDVEPCVTEALKQIEKFFAKHL
;
A
#
# COMPACT_ATOMS: atom_id res chain seq x y z
N MET A 1 -6.71 21.84 22.40
CA MET A 1 -6.30 20.70 21.56
C MET A 1 -4.87 20.98 21.13
N SER A 2 -3.91 20.10 21.39
CA SER A 2 -2.56 20.25 20.87
C SER A 2 -2.60 20.21 19.34
N GLU A 3 -1.88 21.09 18.70
CA GLU A 3 -1.75 21.11 17.23
C GLU A 3 -1.26 19.76 16.72
N LEU A 4 -1.92 19.20 15.71
CA LEU A 4 -1.56 17.91 15.13
C LEU A 4 -0.20 18.05 14.44
N LYS A 5 0.80 17.31 14.89
CA LYS A 5 2.14 17.35 14.29
C LYS A 5 2.21 16.33 13.15
N ILE A 6 2.41 16.80 11.93
CA ILE A 6 2.52 15.97 10.73
C ILE A 6 3.98 15.62 10.48
N ALA A 7 4.25 14.34 10.18
CA ALA A 7 5.56 13.86 9.78
C ALA A 7 5.98 14.50 8.45
N ARG A 8 7.23 14.93 8.35
CA ARG A 8 7.76 15.56 7.13
C ARG A 8 9.15 15.01 6.82
N PRO A 9 9.39 14.55 5.59
CA PRO A 9 10.70 14.17 5.14
C PRO A 9 11.59 15.40 4.92
N ASP A 10 12.88 15.23 5.04
CA ASP A 10 13.88 16.21 4.64
C ASP A 10 14.19 16.02 3.13
N ILE A 11 13.50 16.79 2.30
CA ILE A 11 13.63 16.71 0.84
C ILE A 11 15.04 16.96 0.32
N GLU A 12 15.88 17.64 1.10
CA GLU A 12 17.28 17.89 0.73
C GLU A 12 18.15 16.62 0.83
N LYS A 13 17.69 15.60 1.56
CA LYS A 13 18.39 14.31 1.70
C LYS A 13 17.98 13.28 0.66
N VAL A 14 16.93 13.55 -0.10
CA VAL A 14 16.31 12.58 -1.00
C VAL A 14 16.21 13.13 -2.42
N SER A 15 16.54 12.32 -3.41
CA SER A 15 16.22 12.59 -4.81
C SER A 15 15.02 11.76 -5.23
N CYS A 16 14.16 12.31 -6.09
CA CYS A 16 13.02 11.60 -6.67
C CYS A 16 13.13 11.54 -8.19
N THR A 17 12.69 10.43 -8.76
CA THR A 17 12.69 10.22 -10.21
C THR A 17 11.34 9.59 -10.59
N PRO A 18 10.49 10.29 -11.36
CA PRO A 18 9.31 9.68 -11.93
C PRO A 18 9.70 8.53 -12.89
N VAL A 19 8.94 7.45 -12.85
CA VAL A 19 9.15 6.29 -13.70
C VAL A 19 7.82 5.78 -14.25
N VAL A 20 7.90 5.07 -15.37
CA VAL A 20 6.78 4.31 -15.92
C VAL A 20 7.28 2.88 -16.13
N PHE A 21 6.49 1.92 -15.71
CA PHE A 21 6.77 0.50 -15.91
C PHE A 21 5.50 -0.22 -16.32
N GLU A 22 5.63 -1.42 -16.82
CA GLU A 22 4.51 -2.21 -17.31
C GLU A 22 4.10 -3.28 -16.30
N ASN A 23 2.81 -3.46 -16.10
CA ASN A 23 2.30 -4.64 -15.43
C ASN A 23 2.45 -5.83 -16.40
N GLU A 24 3.28 -6.80 -15.99
CA GLU A 24 3.68 -7.94 -16.86
C GLU A 24 2.50 -8.86 -17.23
N GLU A 25 1.40 -8.84 -16.45
CA GLU A 25 0.24 -9.70 -16.71
C GLU A 25 -0.83 -9.00 -17.56
N SER A 26 -1.05 -7.70 -17.34
CA SER A 26 -2.10 -6.94 -18.03
C SER A 26 -1.60 -6.09 -19.19
N GLY A 27 -0.29 -5.81 -19.27
CA GLY A 27 0.31 -4.88 -20.22
C GLY A 27 0.01 -3.41 -19.94
N LEU A 28 -0.68 -3.08 -18.85
CA LEU A 28 -0.98 -1.69 -18.48
C LEU A 28 0.28 -0.97 -17.99
N LYS A 29 0.44 0.29 -18.39
CA LYS A 29 1.51 1.15 -17.90
C LYS A 29 1.17 1.74 -16.56
N LEU A 30 2.08 1.57 -15.61
CA LEU A 30 1.97 2.04 -14.23
C LEU A 30 2.91 3.22 -14.01
N ALA A 31 2.39 4.29 -13.41
CA ALA A 31 3.14 5.48 -13.04
C ALA A 31 3.72 5.32 -11.63
N GLY A 32 5.02 5.49 -11.48
CA GLY A 32 5.71 5.38 -10.20
C GLY A 32 6.68 6.53 -9.93
N ILE A 33 7.23 6.52 -8.71
CA ILE A 33 8.33 7.40 -8.29
C ILE A 33 9.36 6.54 -7.55
N ILE A 34 10.62 6.67 -7.94
CA ILE A 34 11.75 6.11 -7.19
C ILE A 34 12.38 7.23 -6.37
N TYR A 35 12.55 7.00 -5.07
CA TYR A 35 13.30 7.86 -4.16
C TYR A 35 14.64 7.22 -3.82
N LYS A 36 15.70 8.04 -3.80
CA LYS A 36 17.07 7.61 -3.49
C LYS A 36 17.72 8.55 -2.50
N PRO A 37 18.57 8.04 -1.57
CA PRO A 37 19.40 8.90 -0.72
C PRO A 37 20.33 9.75 -1.58
N ARG A 38 20.43 11.05 -1.33
CA ARG A 38 21.43 11.91 -2.03
C ARG A 38 22.86 11.57 -1.64
N THR A 39 23.06 10.85 -0.55
CA THR A 39 24.40 10.36 -0.10
C THR A 39 24.89 9.16 -0.90
N MET A 40 24.03 8.56 -1.73
CA MET A 40 24.37 7.42 -2.58
C MET A 40 25.45 7.81 -3.58
N LYS A 41 26.47 6.96 -3.74
CA LYS A 41 27.58 7.15 -4.66
C LYS A 41 27.39 6.32 -5.93
N GLU A 42 28.12 6.68 -6.97
CA GLU A 42 28.17 5.88 -8.20
C GLU A 42 28.73 4.48 -7.88
N GLY A 43 28.04 3.45 -8.39
CA GLY A 43 28.40 2.05 -8.15
C GLY A 43 27.79 1.43 -6.89
N ASP A 44 27.21 2.22 -5.99
CA ASP A 44 26.51 1.67 -4.81
C ASP A 44 25.28 0.84 -5.23
N LYS A 45 25.05 -0.26 -4.50
CA LYS A 45 23.83 -1.07 -4.58
C LYS A 45 23.20 -1.14 -3.20
N LEU A 46 22.09 -0.41 -3.04
CA LEU A 46 21.40 -0.30 -1.76
C LEU A 46 20.23 -1.28 -1.64
N PRO A 47 19.80 -1.62 -0.41
CA PRO A 47 18.55 -2.34 -0.20
C PRO A 47 17.36 -1.52 -0.72
N ALA A 48 16.32 -2.21 -1.18
CA ALA A 48 15.20 -1.55 -1.81
C ALA A 48 13.84 -1.96 -1.22
N VAL A 49 12.86 -1.05 -1.30
CA VAL A 49 11.53 -1.25 -0.73
C VAL A 49 10.46 -0.81 -1.74
N VAL A 50 9.56 -1.71 -2.10
CA VAL A 50 8.32 -1.39 -2.82
C VAL A 50 7.26 -1.01 -1.79
N ILE A 51 6.57 0.13 -1.97
CA ILE A 51 5.60 0.62 -1.00
C ILE A 51 4.26 0.88 -1.69
N GLY A 52 3.24 0.15 -1.27
CA GLY A 52 1.85 0.34 -1.69
C GLY A 52 1.04 1.14 -0.67
N GLY A 53 0.13 1.96 -1.17
CA GLY A 53 -0.72 2.84 -0.36
C GLY A 53 -2.09 2.28 -0.01
N PRO A 54 -2.91 3.06 0.70
CA PRO A 54 -4.31 2.77 0.94
C PRO A 54 -5.11 2.57 -0.35
N MET A 55 -6.26 1.92 -0.23
CA MET A 55 -7.31 2.00 -1.24
C MET A 55 -7.65 3.49 -1.49
N LEU A 56 -7.96 3.87 -2.69
CA LEU A 56 -8.17 5.25 -3.14
C LEU A 56 -6.91 6.12 -3.24
N SER A 57 -5.82 5.77 -2.57
CA SER A 57 -4.60 6.59 -2.52
C SER A 57 -3.85 6.56 -3.84
N VAL A 58 -3.29 7.71 -4.20
CA VAL A 58 -2.35 7.86 -5.29
C VAL A 58 -0.92 7.95 -4.74
N LYS A 59 0.07 7.67 -5.59
CA LYS A 59 1.49 7.55 -5.21
C LYS A 59 2.07 8.75 -4.47
N GLU A 60 1.49 9.94 -4.63
CA GLU A 60 1.95 11.18 -3.99
C GLU A 60 1.58 11.27 -2.49
N LEU A 61 0.70 10.40 -1.98
CA LEU A 61 0.16 10.47 -0.61
C LEU A 61 1.00 9.68 0.40
N VAL A 62 0.34 8.98 1.33
CA VAL A 62 0.98 8.32 2.49
C VAL A 62 2.15 7.40 2.11
N GLN A 63 2.06 6.67 1.01
CA GLN A 63 3.16 5.79 0.56
C GLN A 63 4.41 6.58 0.21
N SER A 64 4.28 7.79 -0.36
CA SER A 64 5.42 8.68 -0.63
C SER A 64 6.06 9.23 0.64
N LEU A 65 5.29 9.47 1.68
CA LEU A 65 5.84 9.88 2.97
C LEU A 65 6.79 8.80 3.53
N TYR A 66 6.30 7.55 3.63
CA TYR A 66 7.12 6.44 4.09
C TYR A 66 8.34 6.19 3.17
N ALA A 67 8.14 6.33 1.87
CA ALA A 67 9.20 6.16 0.89
C ALA A 67 10.34 7.18 1.08
N GLN A 68 10.01 8.44 1.23
CA GLN A 68 10.99 9.49 1.45
C GLN A 68 11.71 9.32 2.79
N LEU A 69 10.97 9.03 3.86
CA LEU A 69 11.54 8.82 5.19
C LEU A 69 12.49 7.60 5.24
N LEU A 70 12.21 6.54 4.47
CA LEU A 70 13.12 5.39 4.34
C LEU A 70 14.30 5.70 3.41
N ALA A 71 14.09 6.50 2.37
CA ALA A 71 15.20 6.95 1.51
C ALA A 71 16.21 7.80 2.28
N GLU A 72 15.77 8.67 3.19
CA GLU A 72 16.68 9.38 4.12
C GLU A 72 17.56 8.43 4.97
N ARG A 73 17.08 7.20 5.18
CA ARG A 73 17.72 6.15 5.98
C ARG A 73 18.56 5.17 5.17
N GLY A 74 18.76 5.45 3.89
CA GLY A 74 19.66 4.68 3.04
C GLY A 74 19.00 3.57 2.21
N TYR A 75 17.69 3.56 2.07
CA TYR A 75 16.98 2.62 1.19
C TYR A 75 16.69 3.26 -0.17
N ILE A 76 16.69 2.47 -1.23
CA ILE A 76 16.00 2.81 -2.47
C ILE A 76 14.53 2.49 -2.27
N THR A 77 13.64 3.42 -2.52
CA THR A 77 12.21 3.16 -2.35
C THR A 77 11.43 3.46 -3.62
N MET A 78 10.39 2.70 -3.87
CA MET A 78 9.50 2.89 -5.01
C MET A 78 8.06 2.89 -4.55
N VAL A 79 7.32 3.91 -4.98
CA VAL A 79 5.86 4.00 -4.89
C VAL A 79 5.27 4.04 -6.30
N TYR A 80 4.01 3.68 -6.43
CA TYR A 80 3.33 3.69 -7.73
C TYR A 80 1.81 3.84 -7.53
N ASP A 81 1.15 4.29 -8.59
CA ASP A 81 -0.29 4.18 -8.72
C ASP A 81 -0.61 2.76 -9.22
N ASN A 82 -1.51 2.08 -8.56
CA ASN A 82 -2.02 0.80 -9.06
C ASN A 82 -2.73 0.97 -10.42
N SER A 83 -2.86 -0.10 -11.17
CA SER A 83 -3.76 -0.15 -12.33
C SER A 83 -5.11 0.47 -12.00
N TYR A 84 -5.69 1.22 -12.93
CA TYR A 84 -6.99 1.91 -12.81
C TYR A 84 -7.01 3.10 -11.82
N VAL A 85 -5.88 3.48 -11.23
CA VAL A 85 -5.78 4.55 -10.21
C VAL A 85 -4.78 5.62 -10.67
N GLY A 86 -5.00 6.87 -10.23
CA GLY A 86 -4.07 7.98 -10.42
C GLY A 86 -3.65 8.19 -11.87
N SER A 87 -2.34 8.18 -12.12
CA SER A 87 -1.73 8.35 -13.44
C SER A 87 -1.44 7.04 -14.17
N SER A 88 -1.71 5.88 -13.56
CA SER A 88 -1.61 4.57 -14.20
C SER A 88 -2.76 4.32 -15.18
N GLU A 89 -2.53 3.47 -16.16
CA GLU A 89 -3.53 3.09 -17.15
C GLU A 89 -4.63 2.19 -16.55
N GLY A 90 -5.68 1.98 -17.33
CA GLY A 90 -6.81 1.09 -17.04
C GLY A 90 -8.14 1.83 -16.93
N ASN A 91 -9.19 1.22 -17.46
CA ASN A 91 -10.59 1.66 -17.39
C ASN A 91 -11.50 0.46 -17.03
N PRO A 92 -12.55 0.69 -16.22
CA PRO A 92 -12.95 1.97 -15.63
C PRO A 92 -11.96 2.46 -14.56
N ARG A 93 -11.81 3.77 -14.42
CA ARG A 93 -11.00 4.34 -13.32
C ARG A 93 -11.57 3.90 -11.97
N GLY A 94 -10.71 3.53 -11.04
CA GLY A 94 -11.11 3.10 -9.70
C GLY A 94 -11.57 1.64 -9.60
N LEU A 95 -11.20 0.77 -10.54
CA LEU A 95 -11.39 -0.67 -10.35
C LEU A 95 -10.42 -1.18 -9.27
N GLU A 96 -10.98 -1.75 -8.20
CA GLU A 96 -10.24 -2.31 -7.08
C GLU A 96 -10.40 -3.83 -7.06
N ASP A 97 -9.41 -4.53 -7.59
CA ASP A 97 -9.37 -5.99 -7.64
C ASP A 97 -8.09 -6.49 -6.96
N PRO A 98 -8.18 -7.35 -5.92
CA PRO A 98 -7.01 -7.85 -5.18
C PRO A 98 -5.99 -8.60 -6.03
N GLU A 99 -6.41 -9.34 -7.06
CA GLU A 99 -5.48 -10.07 -7.93
C GLU A 99 -4.73 -9.11 -8.87
N ILE A 100 -5.43 -8.12 -9.42
CA ILE A 100 -4.81 -7.05 -10.23
C ILE A 100 -3.81 -6.28 -9.37
N LYS A 101 -4.17 -5.90 -8.14
CA LYS A 101 -3.24 -5.23 -7.21
C LYS A 101 -2.03 -6.12 -6.88
N GLY A 102 -2.25 -7.42 -6.75
CA GLY A 102 -1.17 -8.39 -6.57
C GLY A 102 -0.20 -8.43 -7.76
N SER A 103 -0.71 -8.39 -8.99
CA SER A 103 0.12 -8.35 -10.21
C SER A 103 0.89 -7.04 -10.35
N ASP A 104 0.27 -5.90 -10.01
CA ASP A 104 0.94 -4.59 -9.97
C ASP A 104 2.14 -4.61 -9.02
N ILE A 105 1.97 -5.22 -7.83
CA ILE A 105 3.03 -5.37 -6.83
C ILE A 105 4.17 -6.22 -7.37
N ARG A 106 3.88 -7.37 -7.98
CA ARG A 106 4.90 -8.25 -8.58
C ARG A 106 5.69 -7.53 -9.68
N SER A 107 5.01 -6.78 -10.52
CA SER A 107 5.63 -5.99 -11.60
C SER A 107 6.49 -4.86 -11.04
N ALA A 108 6.05 -4.19 -9.97
CA ALA A 108 6.86 -3.17 -9.28
C ALA A 108 8.12 -3.79 -8.65
N VAL A 109 8.03 -4.98 -8.05
CA VAL A 109 9.21 -5.72 -7.54
C VAL A 109 10.16 -6.07 -8.69
N THR A 110 9.65 -6.56 -9.81
CA THR A 110 10.47 -6.88 -11.01
C THR A 110 11.18 -5.65 -11.51
N TYR A 111 10.46 -4.55 -11.69
CA TYR A 111 11.03 -3.30 -12.19
C TYR A 111 12.10 -2.75 -11.25
N LEU A 112 11.85 -2.74 -9.95
CA LEU A 112 12.79 -2.23 -8.95
C LEU A 112 14.03 -3.12 -8.85
N ALA A 113 13.88 -4.45 -8.88
CA ALA A 113 14.98 -5.41 -8.83
C ALA A 113 15.95 -5.27 -10.04
N ALA A 114 15.46 -4.84 -11.19
CA ALA A 114 16.25 -4.64 -12.40
C ALA A 114 17.09 -3.36 -12.40
N GLN A 115 16.89 -2.46 -11.42
CA GLN A 115 17.62 -1.20 -11.37
C GLN A 115 19.10 -1.43 -11.00
N PRO A 116 20.06 -0.80 -11.70
CA PRO A 116 21.49 -1.07 -11.51
C PRO A 116 22.02 -0.69 -10.11
N TYR A 117 21.32 0.21 -9.43
CA TYR A 117 21.63 0.71 -8.08
C TYR A 117 20.90 -0.04 -6.96
N VAL A 118 20.14 -1.09 -7.28
CA VAL A 118 19.43 -1.92 -6.31
C VAL A 118 20.20 -3.19 -6.01
N ASN A 119 20.31 -3.55 -4.74
CA ASN A 119 20.73 -4.88 -4.34
C ASN A 119 19.51 -5.82 -4.41
N ALA A 120 19.39 -6.58 -5.51
CA ALA A 120 18.27 -7.47 -5.77
C ALA A 120 18.11 -8.62 -4.74
N ASN A 121 19.13 -8.84 -3.89
CA ASN A 121 19.04 -9.81 -2.79
C ASN A 121 18.51 -9.19 -1.48
N ARG A 122 18.21 -7.88 -1.47
CA ARG A 122 17.77 -7.11 -0.31
C ARG A 122 16.56 -6.25 -0.66
N ILE A 123 15.46 -6.89 -1.05
CA ILE A 123 14.20 -6.22 -1.40
C ILE A 123 13.17 -6.53 -0.33
N ALA A 124 12.48 -5.50 0.14
CA ALA A 124 11.32 -5.60 1.03
C ALA A 124 10.07 -5.00 0.39
N GLY A 125 8.92 -5.30 0.99
CA GLY A 125 7.66 -4.68 0.66
C GLY A 125 6.98 -4.07 1.89
N ILE A 126 6.35 -2.90 1.73
CA ILE A 126 5.50 -2.26 2.73
C ILE A 126 4.14 -1.99 2.11
N GLY A 127 3.08 -2.45 2.77
CA GLY A 127 1.70 -2.12 2.41
C GLY A 127 1.01 -1.32 3.51
N VAL A 128 0.39 -0.19 3.15
CA VAL A 128 -0.40 0.61 4.09
C VAL A 128 -1.88 0.43 3.77
N CYS A 129 -2.69 0.16 4.78
CA CYS A 129 -4.15 0.01 4.70
C CYS A 129 -4.58 -1.03 3.64
N GLY A 130 -5.14 -0.65 2.50
CA GLY A 130 -5.50 -1.55 1.40
C GLY A 130 -4.32 -2.36 0.89
N SER A 131 -3.18 -1.73 0.62
CA SER A 131 -1.97 -2.47 0.24
C SER A 131 -1.40 -3.31 1.39
N GLY A 132 -1.78 -3.05 2.64
CA GLY A 132 -1.43 -3.90 3.77
C GLY A 132 -1.98 -5.32 3.67
N VAL A 133 -2.98 -5.56 2.83
CA VAL A 133 -3.50 -6.90 2.52
C VAL A 133 -3.10 -7.36 1.12
N HIS A 134 -3.03 -6.45 0.14
CA HIS A 134 -2.66 -6.82 -1.24
C HIS A 134 -1.18 -7.20 -1.37
N LEU A 135 -0.30 -6.52 -0.64
CA LEU A 135 1.15 -6.76 -0.75
C LEU A 135 1.53 -8.17 -0.25
N PRO A 136 1.18 -8.62 0.97
CA PRO A 136 1.46 -9.99 1.39
C PRO A 136 0.83 -11.03 0.44
N ASN A 137 -0.37 -10.78 -0.10
CA ASN A 137 -0.98 -11.65 -1.10
C ASN A 137 -0.17 -11.69 -2.41
N GLY A 138 0.20 -10.51 -2.94
CA GLY A 138 0.91 -10.40 -4.21
C GLY A 138 2.29 -11.05 -4.19
N VAL A 139 3.02 -10.99 -3.06
CA VAL A 139 4.40 -11.48 -2.94
C VAL A 139 4.52 -12.82 -2.19
N ARG A 140 3.40 -13.49 -1.84
CA ARG A 140 3.39 -14.69 -0.98
C ARG A 140 4.37 -15.78 -1.42
N ASN A 141 4.63 -15.89 -2.72
CA ASN A 141 5.54 -16.86 -3.31
C ASN A 141 6.76 -16.21 -4.01
N ASP A 142 6.99 -14.91 -3.84
CA ASP A 142 8.10 -14.21 -4.48
C ASP A 142 9.36 -14.25 -3.60
N ALA A 143 10.28 -15.15 -3.92
CA ALA A 143 11.52 -15.33 -3.17
C ALA A 143 12.48 -14.12 -3.22
N ARG A 144 12.24 -13.16 -4.12
CA ARG A 144 13.01 -11.91 -4.19
C ARG A 144 12.73 -11.01 -3.00
N VAL A 145 11.49 -11.03 -2.47
CA VAL A 145 11.07 -10.22 -1.32
C VAL A 145 11.48 -10.91 -0.02
N LYS A 146 12.35 -10.27 0.74
CA LYS A 146 12.99 -10.83 1.96
C LYS A 146 12.30 -10.43 3.25
N ALA A 147 11.49 -9.38 3.23
CA ALA A 147 10.72 -8.92 4.38
C ALA A 147 9.44 -8.21 3.90
N VAL A 148 8.35 -8.43 4.61
CA VAL A 148 7.05 -7.83 4.31
C VAL A 148 6.52 -7.12 5.56
N VAL A 149 6.02 -5.89 5.37
CA VAL A 149 5.42 -5.10 6.43
C VAL A 149 4.01 -4.68 6.03
N SER A 150 3.03 -4.92 6.89
CA SER A 150 1.68 -4.36 6.77
C SER A 150 1.44 -3.33 7.85
N ILE A 151 1.06 -2.12 7.46
CA ILE A 151 0.73 -1.01 8.36
C ILE A 151 -0.78 -0.82 8.32
N VAL A 152 -1.46 -0.95 9.46
CA VAL A 152 -2.92 -0.87 9.62
C VAL A 152 -3.69 -1.57 8.48
N PRO A 153 -3.45 -2.87 8.21
CA PRO A 153 -4.02 -3.58 7.07
C PRO A 153 -5.56 -3.53 7.07
N PHE A 154 -6.14 -3.25 5.89
CA PHE A 154 -7.59 -3.15 5.70
C PHE A 154 -8.18 -4.52 5.36
N THR A 155 -8.45 -5.32 6.37
CA THR A 155 -8.85 -6.74 6.24
C THR A 155 -10.34 -6.97 6.02
N ILE A 156 -11.18 -5.94 6.20
CA ILE A 156 -12.64 -6.07 6.22
C ILE A 156 -13.29 -5.87 4.83
N MET A 157 -12.47 -5.85 3.78
CA MET A 157 -12.90 -5.59 2.42
C MET A 157 -14.05 -6.52 1.96
N ASN A 158 -13.93 -7.81 2.28
CA ASN A 158 -14.94 -8.82 1.95
C ASN A 158 -16.24 -8.72 2.78
N THR A 159 -16.30 -7.85 3.79
CA THR A 159 -17.50 -7.60 4.59
C THR A 159 -18.28 -6.37 4.11
N ILE A 160 -17.74 -5.63 3.15
CA ILE A 160 -18.43 -4.48 2.55
C ILE A 160 -19.43 -5.02 1.52
N VAL A 161 -20.71 -4.97 1.86
CA VAL A 161 -21.80 -5.39 1.00
C VAL A 161 -22.79 -4.24 0.85
N THR A 162 -22.82 -3.60 -0.32
CA THR A 162 -23.75 -2.49 -0.61
C THR A 162 -24.83 -2.89 -1.60
N ALA A 163 -24.65 -4.01 -2.32
CA ALA A 163 -25.58 -4.55 -3.29
C ALA A 163 -25.36 -6.06 -3.43
N THR A 164 -26.32 -6.77 -3.99
CA THR A 164 -26.17 -8.19 -4.34
C THR A 164 -25.24 -8.37 -5.54
N ASP A 165 -24.65 -9.55 -5.69
CA ASP A 165 -23.79 -9.85 -6.85
C ASP A 165 -24.55 -9.68 -8.18
N GLU A 166 -25.85 -9.99 -8.22
CA GLU A 166 -26.70 -9.77 -9.41
C GLU A 166 -26.81 -8.28 -9.75
N GLU A 167 -27.01 -7.41 -8.76
CA GLU A 167 -27.05 -5.96 -8.95
C GLU A 167 -25.69 -5.40 -9.39
N LEU A 168 -24.59 -5.88 -8.79
CA LEU A 168 -23.24 -5.50 -9.16
C LEU A 168 -22.92 -5.91 -10.61
N LEU A 169 -23.32 -7.10 -11.04
CA LEU A 169 -23.16 -7.56 -12.42
C LEU A 169 -23.97 -6.70 -13.39
N LYS A 170 -25.22 -6.32 -13.05
CA LYS A 170 -26.03 -5.40 -13.87
C LYS A 170 -25.38 -4.02 -14.00
N GLN A 171 -24.79 -3.49 -12.91
CA GLN A 171 -24.07 -2.22 -12.95
C GLN A 171 -22.81 -2.30 -13.83
N LYS A 172 -22.10 -3.42 -13.81
CA LYS A 172 -20.97 -3.67 -14.70
C LYS A 172 -21.41 -3.74 -16.16
N GLU A 173 -22.49 -4.47 -16.46
CA GLU A 173 -23.06 -4.57 -17.80
C GLU A 173 -23.55 -3.21 -18.32
N ALA A 174 -24.17 -2.38 -17.49
CA ALA A 174 -24.57 -1.02 -17.83
C ALA A 174 -23.37 -0.16 -18.25
N TYR A 175 -22.27 -0.25 -17.51
CA TYR A 175 -21.01 0.41 -17.88
C TYR A 175 -20.46 -0.12 -19.22
N GLU A 176 -20.45 -1.43 -19.45
CA GLU A 176 -20.00 -2.05 -20.71
C GLU A 176 -20.89 -1.62 -21.91
N ASN A 177 -22.13 -1.23 -21.65
CA ASN A 177 -23.06 -0.65 -22.62
C ASN A 177 -22.95 0.87 -22.75
N GLY A 178 -21.98 1.50 -22.09
CA GLY A 178 -21.65 2.92 -22.25
C GLY A 178 -22.23 3.87 -21.20
N GLU A 179 -22.80 3.34 -20.11
CA GLU A 179 -23.24 4.17 -18.98
C GLU A 179 -22.04 4.55 -18.07
N GLU A 180 -22.21 5.61 -17.27
CA GLU A 180 -21.22 5.99 -16.26
C GLU A 180 -21.14 4.92 -15.16
N PRO A 181 -19.93 4.60 -14.65
CA PRO A 181 -19.77 3.56 -13.65
C PRO A 181 -20.37 3.97 -12.30
N ALA A 182 -21.21 3.12 -11.71
CA ALA A 182 -21.64 3.25 -10.33
C ALA A 182 -20.44 3.13 -9.39
N ARG A 183 -20.37 3.98 -8.33
CA ARG A 183 -19.21 4.09 -7.43
C ARG A 183 -19.62 3.93 -5.97
N LEU A 184 -18.65 3.43 -5.18
CA LEU A 184 -18.78 3.28 -3.73
C LEU A 184 -18.25 4.54 -3.04
N ASP A 185 -18.94 4.96 -1.99
CA ASP A 185 -18.40 5.92 -1.02
C ASP A 185 -17.93 5.15 0.21
N LEU A 186 -16.62 4.98 0.34
CA LEU A 186 -16.00 4.24 1.44
C LEU A 186 -15.50 5.14 2.57
N VAL A 187 -15.50 6.44 2.37
CA VAL A 187 -14.87 7.39 3.30
C VAL A 187 -15.89 8.14 4.12
N SER A 188 -17.02 8.52 3.52
CA SER A 188 -18.09 9.27 4.23
C SER A 188 -18.57 8.51 5.47
N GLY A 189 -18.59 9.22 6.62
CA GLY A 189 -18.98 8.63 7.91
C GLY A 189 -17.92 7.77 8.59
N SER A 190 -16.72 7.61 8.02
CA SER A 190 -15.59 6.91 8.63
C SER A 190 -14.63 7.87 9.34
N GLU A 191 -13.71 7.35 10.18
CA GLU A 191 -12.63 8.14 10.77
C GLU A 191 -11.62 8.68 9.72
N LEU A 192 -11.67 8.18 8.49
CA LEU A 192 -10.81 8.59 7.38
C LEU A 192 -11.26 9.90 6.72
N VAL A 193 -12.48 10.38 7.00
CA VAL A 193 -13.01 11.65 6.47
C VAL A 193 -12.05 12.81 6.75
N ASP A 194 -11.53 12.91 7.97
CA ASP A 194 -10.60 13.97 8.33
C ASP A 194 -9.32 13.94 7.51
N TYR A 195 -8.80 12.74 7.23
CA TYR A 195 -7.60 12.61 6.41
C TYR A 195 -7.85 12.95 4.94
N TYR A 196 -8.93 12.44 4.34
CA TYR A 196 -9.17 12.56 2.90
C TYR A 196 -9.90 13.84 2.48
N PHE A 197 -10.79 14.41 3.32
CA PHE A 197 -11.68 15.49 2.91
C PHE A 197 -11.60 16.76 3.77
N ASN A 198 -11.29 16.67 5.05
CA ASN A 198 -11.31 17.81 5.95
C ASN A 198 -9.94 18.49 6.09
N THR A 199 -8.90 17.95 5.46
CA THR A 199 -7.54 18.47 5.53
C THR A 199 -6.86 18.40 4.16
N ASP A 200 -5.79 19.14 3.99
CA ASP A 200 -4.93 19.08 2.79
C ASP A 200 -3.97 17.85 2.81
N ARG A 201 -4.19 16.90 3.74
CA ARG A 201 -3.26 15.79 4.00
C ARG A 201 -3.38 14.65 3.01
N GLY A 202 -4.60 14.21 2.71
CA GLY A 202 -4.88 12.99 1.96
C GLY A 202 -5.64 13.20 0.65
N ALA A 203 -5.96 14.43 0.28
CA ALA A 203 -6.70 14.73 -0.94
C ALA A 203 -5.76 14.90 -2.14
N ALA A 204 -6.13 14.29 -3.26
CA ALA A 204 -5.48 14.50 -4.54
C ALA A 204 -6.51 14.54 -5.67
N ALA A 205 -6.28 15.41 -6.65
CA ALA A 205 -7.25 15.67 -7.72
C ALA A 205 -7.55 14.46 -8.62
N ASN A 206 -6.63 13.49 -8.68
CA ASN A 206 -6.74 12.28 -9.49
C ASN A 206 -7.18 11.04 -8.69
N MET A 207 -7.63 11.23 -7.45
CA MET A 207 -8.30 10.17 -6.69
C MET A 207 -9.72 9.97 -7.20
N VAL A 208 -10.15 8.71 -7.23
CA VAL A 208 -11.53 8.34 -7.61
C VAL A 208 -12.03 7.24 -6.69
N ASN A 209 -13.31 7.29 -6.33
CA ASN A 209 -13.96 6.22 -5.58
C ASN A 209 -13.99 4.93 -6.38
N PRO A 210 -13.93 3.75 -5.73
CA PRO A 210 -14.00 2.47 -6.42
C PRO A 210 -15.31 2.32 -7.18
N VAL A 211 -15.25 1.63 -8.32
CA VAL A 211 -16.46 1.18 -8.98
C VAL A 211 -17.17 0.13 -8.13
N SER A 212 -18.50 0.16 -8.12
CA SER A 212 -19.30 -0.67 -7.19
C SER A 212 -19.05 -2.17 -7.34
N TRP A 213 -18.89 -2.67 -8.58
CA TRP A 213 -18.62 -4.08 -8.85
C TRP A 213 -17.22 -4.58 -8.47
N SER A 214 -16.34 -3.71 -7.95
CA SER A 214 -15.13 -4.16 -7.25
C SER A 214 -15.44 -5.13 -6.11
N GLN A 215 -16.63 -5.02 -5.51
CA GLN A 215 -17.11 -5.92 -4.45
C GLN A 215 -17.16 -7.38 -4.90
N LEU A 216 -17.39 -7.67 -6.19
CA LEU A 216 -17.39 -9.05 -6.69
C LEU A 216 -16.05 -9.77 -6.44
N ALA A 217 -14.94 -9.06 -6.63
CA ALA A 217 -13.61 -9.58 -6.32
C ALA A 217 -13.33 -9.57 -4.81
N TRP A 218 -13.82 -8.56 -4.08
CA TRP A 218 -13.62 -8.47 -2.64
C TRP A 218 -14.31 -9.60 -1.88
N HIS A 219 -15.53 -10.00 -2.28
CA HIS A 219 -16.26 -11.10 -1.63
C HIS A 219 -15.49 -12.43 -1.70
N GLN A 220 -14.65 -12.61 -2.71
CA GLN A 220 -13.81 -13.80 -2.90
C GLN A 220 -12.43 -13.69 -2.24
N PHE A 221 -12.03 -12.51 -1.79
CA PHE A 221 -10.71 -12.26 -1.23
C PHE A 221 -10.72 -12.33 0.30
N ASN A 222 -9.98 -13.28 0.86
CA ASN A 222 -9.79 -13.39 2.31
C ASN A 222 -8.31 -13.21 2.69
N PRO A 223 -7.88 -12.00 3.07
CA PRO A 223 -6.47 -11.74 3.38
C PRO A 223 -5.97 -12.49 4.62
N ILE A 224 -6.87 -12.88 5.54
CA ILE A 224 -6.52 -13.65 6.74
C ILE A 224 -6.15 -15.09 6.36
N GLU A 225 -6.77 -15.64 5.32
CA GLU A 225 -6.42 -16.96 4.81
C GLU A 225 -5.19 -16.91 3.90
N THR A 226 -5.11 -15.93 3.00
CA THR A 226 -4.00 -15.86 2.04
C THR A 226 -2.65 -15.57 2.70
N VAL A 227 -2.62 -14.89 3.85
CA VAL A 227 -1.36 -14.61 4.58
C VAL A 227 -0.66 -15.88 5.08
N LYS A 228 -1.38 -17.00 5.22
CA LYS A 228 -0.80 -18.32 5.57
C LYS A 228 0.19 -18.84 4.51
N GLU A 229 0.07 -18.34 3.29
CA GLU A 229 0.96 -18.72 2.18
C GLU A 229 2.22 -17.86 2.10
N LEU A 230 2.26 -16.73 2.84
CA LEU A 230 3.41 -15.83 2.84
C LEU A 230 4.63 -16.53 3.42
N LYS A 231 5.71 -16.59 2.63
CA LYS A 231 6.98 -17.26 3.01
C LYS A 231 8.01 -16.29 3.59
N ALA A 232 7.89 -15.00 3.27
CA ALA A 232 8.81 -14.00 3.78
C ALA A 232 8.52 -13.68 5.26
N PRO A 233 9.54 -13.31 6.05
CA PRO A 233 9.36 -12.69 7.37
C PRO A 233 8.32 -11.57 7.33
N TYR A 234 7.44 -11.51 8.33
CA TYR A 234 6.28 -10.64 8.31
C TYR A 234 6.17 -9.77 9.56
N LEU A 235 6.09 -8.45 9.38
CA LEU A 235 5.80 -7.49 10.43
C LEU A 235 4.42 -6.87 10.21
N VAL A 236 3.57 -6.94 11.23
CA VAL A 236 2.31 -6.22 11.28
C VAL A 236 2.44 -5.05 12.24
N ILE A 237 2.17 -3.84 11.77
CA ILE A 237 2.08 -2.63 12.59
C ILE A 237 0.62 -2.19 12.59
N THR A 238 0.01 -2.03 13.75
CA THR A 238 -1.36 -1.53 13.88
C THR A 238 -1.45 -0.47 14.97
N ALA A 239 -2.59 0.19 15.08
CA ALA A 239 -2.86 1.20 16.09
C ALA A 239 -3.85 0.66 17.13
N GLU A 240 -3.69 1.08 18.38
CA GLU A 240 -4.51 0.60 19.50
C GLU A 240 -6.00 0.84 19.28
N ASN A 241 -6.35 1.99 18.68
CA ASN A 241 -7.71 2.40 18.42
C ASN A 241 -8.09 2.32 16.93
N ALA A 242 -7.31 1.59 16.09
CA ALA A 242 -7.67 1.41 14.70
C ALA A 242 -8.89 0.50 14.55
N PHE A 243 -9.85 0.91 13.72
CA PHE A 243 -11.01 0.07 13.38
C PHE A 243 -10.61 -1.23 12.68
N THR A 244 -9.41 -1.29 12.10
CA THR A 244 -8.84 -2.48 11.44
C THR A 244 -7.99 -3.35 12.37
N ARG A 245 -7.85 -3.00 13.66
CA ARG A 245 -6.94 -3.67 14.60
C ARG A 245 -7.20 -5.17 14.71
N GLN A 246 -8.45 -5.57 14.87
CA GLN A 246 -8.81 -6.98 15.01
C GLN A 246 -8.33 -7.81 13.81
N GLY A 247 -8.55 -7.32 12.60
CA GLY A 247 -8.09 -7.99 11.39
C GLY A 247 -6.57 -8.03 11.27
N ALA A 248 -5.87 -6.98 11.69
CA ALA A 248 -4.41 -6.95 11.75
C ALA A 248 -3.85 -8.04 12.69
N GLU A 249 -4.45 -8.18 13.88
CA GLU A 249 -4.10 -9.22 14.85
C GLU A 249 -4.41 -10.63 14.32
N GLN A 250 -5.50 -10.80 13.56
CA GLN A 250 -5.84 -12.05 12.89
C GLN A 250 -4.84 -12.40 11.76
N MET A 251 -4.42 -11.43 10.93
CA MET A 251 -3.37 -11.64 9.95
C MET A 251 -2.06 -12.07 10.62
N PHE A 252 -1.66 -11.37 11.69
CA PHE A 252 -0.48 -11.77 12.46
C PHE A 252 -0.62 -13.20 13.01
N ALA A 253 -1.76 -13.55 13.63
CA ALA A 253 -1.98 -14.88 14.20
C ALA A 253 -1.84 -16.00 13.15
N ASN A 254 -2.34 -15.76 11.93
CA ASN A 254 -2.36 -16.75 10.85
C ASN A 254 -1.09 -16.79 9.98
N ALA A 255 -0.24 -15.77 10.01
CA ALA A 255 1.00 -15.74 9.24
C ALA A 255 2.02 -16.78 9.76
N ASN A 256 2.93 -17.20 8.88
CA ASN A 256 4.04 -18.08 9.23
C ASN A 256 5.14 -17.35 10.01
N GLU A 257 5.93 -18.10 10.76
CA GLU A 257 7.17 -17.58 11.36
C GLU A 257 8.28 -17.42 10.29
N PRO A 258 9.18 -16.44 10.45
CA PRO A 258 9.24 -15.45 11.54
C PRO A 258 8.25 -14.31 11.32
N LYS A 259 7.55 -13.90 12.39
CA LYS A 259 6.59 -12.80 12.38
C LYS A 259 6.68 -11.94 13.62
N GLU A 260 6.36 -10.66 13.48
CA GLU A 260 6.33 -9.70 14.58
C GLU A 260 5.04 -8.85 14.52
N LEU A 261 4.54 -8.46 15.68
CA LEU A 261 3.38 -7.54 15.80
C LEU A 261 3.79 -6.34 16.63
N TYR A 262 3.46 -5.15 16.16
CA TYR A 262 3.63 -3.92 16.92
C TYR A 262 2.33 -3.12 16.95
N VAL A 263 1.91 -2.69 18.15
CA VAL A 263 0.70 -1.88 18.36
C VAL A 263 1.10 -0.50 18.85
N VAL A 264 0.86 0.53 18.04
CA VAL A 264 1.10 1.93 18.41
C VAL A 264 0.02 2.36 19.40
N LYS A 265 0.42 2.66 20.64
CA LYS A 265 -0.51 3.00 21.73
C LYS A 265 -1.18 4.34 21.51
N GLY A 266 -2.45 4.42 21.85
CA GLY A 266 -3.27 5.63 21.78
C GLY A 266 -3.61 6.10 20.37
N ALA A 267 -2.98 5.53 19.32
CA ALA A 267 -3.16 5.91 17.93
C ALA A 267 -4.44 5.35 17.32
N LYS A 268 -4.97 6.06 16.33
CA LYS A 268 -6.03 5.62 15.41
C LYS A 268 -5.43 5.10 14.11
N HIS A 269 -6.26 4.58 13.21
CA HIS A 269 -5.85 4.07 11.91
C HIS A 269 -5.11 5.14 11.07
N SER A 270 -5.70 6.29 10.89
CA SER A 270 -5.14 7.38 10.09
C SER A 270 -3.95 8.10 10.74
N ASP A 271 -3.71 7.93 12.03
CA ASP A 271 -2.53 8.49 12.69
C ASP A 271 -1.23 7.85 12.17
N LEU A 272 -1.30 6.58 11.73
CA LEU A 272 -0.18 5.90 11.08
C LEU A 272 0.05 6.33 9.63
N TYR A 273 -0.78 7.22 9.09
CA TYR A 273 -0.56 7.74 7.75
C TYR A 273 0.50 8.85 7.76
N ASP A 274 0.40 9.81 8.69
CA ASP A 274 1.26 10.98 8.67
C ASP A 274 1.43 11.70 10.02
N VAL A 275 0.87 11.18 11.12
CA VAL A 275 0.90 11.87 12.42
C VAL A 275 2.11 11.45 13.26
N GLU A 276 2.82 12.44 13.83
CA GLU A 276 3.88 12.20 14.80
C GLU A 276 3.32 12.11 16.24
N PRO A 277 3.84 11.20 17.08
CA PRO A 277 5.04 10.36 16.86
C PRO A 277 4.76 8.99 16.19
N CYS A 278 3.52 8.72 15.76
CA CYS A 278 3.08 7.41 15.29
C CYS A 278 3.90 6.91 14.09
N VAL A 279 4.16 7.79 13.12
CA VAL A 279 4.99 7.47 11.94
C VAL A 279 6.42 7.16 12.35
N THR A 280 7.02 7.98 13.24
CA THR A 280 8.38 7.73 13.76
C THR A 280 8.47 6.40 14.51
N GLU A 281 7.46 6.03 15.30
CA GLU A 281 7.42 4.73 15.98
C GLU A 281 7.33 3.56 15.00
N ALA A 282 6.46 3.66 14.00
CA ALA A 282 6.34 2.67 12.94
C ALA A 282 7.67 2.48 12.19
N LEU A 283 8.32 3.57 11.79
CA LEU A 283 9.62 3.53 11.10
C LEU A 283 10.71 2.86 11.94
N LYS A 284 10.79 3.12 13.25
CA LYS A 284 11.75 2.44 14.13
C LYS A 284 11.56 0.92 14.15
N GLN A 285 10.31 0.45 14.12
CA GLN A 285 10.04 -0.99 14.08
C GLN A 285 10.38 -1.58 12.70
N ILE A 286 10.10 -0.85 11.62
CA ILE A 286 10.47 -1.25 10.25
C ILE A 286 11.98 -1.37 10.13
N GLU A 287 12.75 -0.37 10.57
CA GLU A 287 14.23 -0.38 10.51
C GLU A 287 14.81 -1.55 11.30
N LYS A 288 14.30 -1.79 12.52
CA LYS A 288 14.70 -2.93 13.36
C LYS A 288 14.42 -4.27 12.67
N PHE A 289 13.26 -4.39 12.05
CA PHE A 289 12.85 -5.60 11.33
C PHE A 289 13.69 -5.82 10.07
N PHE A 290 13.94 -4.77 9.30
CA PHE A 290 14.79 -4.83 8.11
C PHE A 290 16.24 -5.12 8.43
N ALA A 291 16.79 -4.57 9.53
CA ALA A 291 18.15 -4.89 9.99
C ALA A 291 18.33 -6.38 10.32
N LYS A 292 17.24 -7.09 10.64
CA LYS A 292 17.26 -8.52 10.97
C LYS A 292 17.06 -9.42 9.75
N HIS A 293 16.32 -8.95 8.73
CA HIS A 293 15.82 -9.80 7.66
C HIS A 293 16.27 -9.38 6.24
N LEU A 294 16.81 -8.18 6.06
CA LEU A 294 17.43 -7.68 4.83
C LEU A 294 18.95 -7.63 4.96
#